data_5391ee8d514a08d746648ce1b6efb76c
#
_entry.id   5391ee8d514a08d746648ce1b6efb76c
#
_cell.length_a   1.000
_cell.length_b   1.000
_cell.length_c   1.000
_cell.angle_alpha   90.00
_cell.angle_beta   90.00
_cell.angle_gamma   90.00
#
_symmetry.space_group_name_H-M   'P 1'
#
loop_
_entity.id
_entity.type
_entity.pdbx_description
1 polymer ?
#
loop_
_entity_poly.entity_id
_entity_poly.type
_entity_poly.pdbx_seq_one_letter_code
_entity_poly.pdbx_strand_id
1 'polypeptide(L)'
;MQVVLILGGGIGKRFGTVLPKQYNLIDGKPVIDYVIEAALQARQTDRIVVVCDPQYSNHSRYMNQGQVEIVPGGAERYDSLQNGLNYIERHYNCQKLCILDAVAPFVYPELIDDYFERLDAADAVITCQKITGSLGNYAFDPLDREDYYITQSPEAFRFPLLLAHFDPHFPSTELAWQLPKDSKKYLNFNFPQNTKITYDFDLEYAARMLPHYQKQRNSDDQLPPGERVLQAVQAHIVDNSAAPNVDWLQQLPHLYDKLAKQWGLQSFD
;
A
#
# COMPACT_ATOMS: atom_id res chain seq x y z
N MET A 1 7.72 17.11 0.55
CA MET A 1 6.84 16.55 -0.50
C MET A 1 6.49 15.12 -0.13
N GLN A 2 5.34 14.67 -0.61
CA GLN A 2 4.84 13.31 -0.48
C GLN A 2 4.84 12.65 -1.87
N VAL A 3 5.57 11.56 -2.00
CA VAL A 3 5.79 10.90 -3.28
C VAL A 3 5.22 9.48 -3.24
N VAL A 4 4.55 9.07 -4.31
CA VAL A 4 4.16 7.67 -4.52
C VAL A 4 5.14 7.04 -5.50
N LEU A 5 5.74 5.92 -5.12
CA LEU A 5 6.61 5.10 -5.95
C LEU A 5 5.89 3.82 -6.35
N ILE A 6 5.69 3.61 -7.65
CA ILE A 6 5.01 2.42 -8.18
C ILE A 6 6.04 1.50 -8.82
N LEU A 7 6.18 0.28 -8.29
CA LEU A 7 7.12 -0.71 -8.78
C LEU A 7 6.47 -1.60 -9.83
N GLY A 8 6.84 -1.38 -11.09
CA GLY A 8 6.33 -2.09 -12.28
C GLY A 8 7.42 -2.71 -13.17
N GLY A 9 8.68 -2.80 -12.71
CA GLY A 9 9.80 -3.30 -13.51
C GLY A 9 9.83 -4.82 -13.76
N GLY A 10 9.02 -5.60 -13.04
CA GLY A 10 9.05 -7.06 -13.14
C GLY A 10 8.41 -7.58 -14.44
N ILE A 11 9.08 -8.49 -15.14
CA ILE A 11 8.60 -9.16 -16.37
C ILE A 11 7.59 -10.30 -16.11
N GLY A 12 7.31 -10.62 -14.85
CA GLY A 12 6.25 -11.59 -14.51
C GLY A 12 6.54 -13.04 -14.94
N LYS A 13 7.74 -13.56 -14.77
CA LYS A 13 8.14 -14.94 -15.18
C LYS A 13 7.14 -16.05 -14.81
N ARG A 14 6.40 -15.88 -13.71
CA ARG A 14 5.38 -16.84 -13.22
C ARG A 14 4.01 -16.69 -13.88
N PHE A 15 3.75 -15.56 -14.57
CA PHE A 15 2.45 -15.26 -15.15
C PHE A 15 2.26 -15.91 -16.54
N GLY A 16 3.35 -16.23 -17.27
CA GLY A 16 3.32 -17.03 -18.50
C GLY A 16 2.87 -16.29 -19.78
N THR A 17 2.68 -14.97 -19.75
CA THR A 17 2.31 -14.16 -20.93
C THR A 17 3.50 -13.41 -21.52
N VAL A 18 3.42 -13.09 -22.82
CA VAL A 18 4.43 -12.25 -23.51
C VAL A 18 4.40 -10.81 -22.98
N LEU A 19 3.20 -10.30 -22.70
CA LEU A 19 3.01 -8.97 -22.11
C LEU A 19 3.23 -9.07 -20.59
N PRO A 20 4.04 -8.17 -19.98
CA PRO A 20 4.20 -8.16 -18.53
C PRO A 20 2.84 -7.98 -17.82
N LYS A 21 2.66 -8.70 -16.72
CA LYS A 21 1.35 -8.88 -16.06
C LYS A 21 0.65 -7.57 -15.67
N GLN A 22 1.39 -6.51 -15.37
CA GLN A 22 0.86 -5.18 -15.02
C GLN A 22 0.15 -4.48 -16.19
N TYR A 23 0.37 -4.93 -17.42
CA TYR A 23 -0.28 -4.39 -18.62
C TYR A 23 -1.43 -5.26 -19.14
N ASN A 24 -1.68 -6.42 -18.53
CA ASN A 24 -2.89 -7.20 -18.85
C ASN A 24 -4.13 -6.42 -18.40
N LEU A 25 -5.27 -6.72 -19.02
CA LEU A 25 -6.48 -5.94 -18.88
C LEU A 25 -7.44 -6.56 -17.84
N ILE A 26 -7.98 -5.71 -16.99
CA ILE A 26 -9.18 -5.95 -16.20
C ILE A 26 -10.24 -4.98 -16.73
N ASP A 27 -11.35 -5.49 -17.26
CA ASP A 27 -12.44 -4.68 -17.86
C ASP A 27 -11.95 -3.64 -18.85
N GLY A 28 -11.01 -4.02 -19.74
CA GLY A 28 -10.44 -3.15 -20.77
C GLY A 28 -9.42 -2.12 -20.27
N LYS A 29 -9.06 -2.13 -18.98
CA LYS A 29 -8.11 -1.21 -18.36
C LYS A 29 -6.87 -1.98 -17.87
N PRO A 30 -5.64 -1.55 -18.21
CA PRO A 30 -4.42 -2.17 -17.70
C PRO A 30 -4.38 -2.20 -16.17
N VAL A 31 -3.87 -3.29 -15.58
CA VAL A 31 -3.77 -3.45 -14.11
C VAL A 31 -3.05 -2.27 -13.47
N ILE A 32 -1.94 -1.82 -14.04
CA ILE A 32 -1.16 -0.70 -13.54
C ILE A 32 -1.96 0.61 -13.49
N ASP A 33 -2.92 0.80 -14.40
CA ASP A 33 -3.74 2.00 -14.47
C ASP A 33 -4.66 2.16 -13.26
N TYR A 34 -5.09 1.06 -12.64
CA TYR A 34 -5.84 1.11 -11.38
C TYR A 34 -4.99 1.70 -10.26
N VAL A 35 -3.71 1.32 -10.21
CA VAL A 35 -2.76 1.77 -9.18
C VAL A 35 -2.37 3.23 -9.39
N ILE A 36 -2.05 3.61 -10.65
CA ILE A 36 -1.70 5.01 -10.98
C ILE A 36 -2.89 5.93 -10.72
N GLU A 37 -4.10 5.52 -11.10
CA GLU A 37 -5.31 6.30 -10.89
C GLU A 37 -5.60 6.54 -9.41
N ALA A 38 -5.45 5.51 -8.56
CA ALA A 38 -5.58 5.68 -7.12
C ALA A 38 -4.55 6.69 -6.55
N ALA A 39 -3.30 6.64 -7.04
CA ALA A 39 -2.27 7.57 -6.63
C ALA A 39 -2.53 9.01 -7.13
N LEU A 40 -3.07 9.17 -8.35
CA LEU A 40 -3.45 10.49 -8.90
C LEU A 40 -4.64 11.12 -8.17
N GLN A 41 -5.56 10.30 -7.66
CA GLN A 41 -6.74 10.76 -6.93
C GLN A 41 -6.48 10.99 -5.44
N ALA A 42 -5.38 10.47 -4.89
CA ALA A 42 -4.99 10.69 -3.50
C ALA A 42 -4.62 12.18 -3.29
N ARG A 43 -5.24 12.80 -2.30
CA ARG A 43 -5.15 14.26 -2.06
C ARG A 43 -3.78 14.71 -1.59
N GLN A 44 -3.03 13.83 -0.94
CA GLN A 44 -1.73 14.13 -0.38
C GLN A 44 -0.56 13.76 -1.30
N THR A 45 -0.83 13.22 -2.49
CA THR A 45 0.21 12.85 -3.46
C THR A 45 0.68 14.06 -4.25
N ASP A 46 1.93 14.47 -4.06
CA ASP A 46 2.54 15.55 -4.83
C ASP A 46 3.11 15.08 -6.18
N ARG A 47 3.74 13.89 -6.19
CA ARG A 47 4.39 13.29 -7.37
C ARG A 47 4.24 11.77 -7.37
N ILE A 48 4.23 11.22 -8.58
CA ILE A 48 4.18 9.77 -8.81
C ILE A 48 5.39 9.38 -9.65
N VAL A 49 6.17 8.45 -9.17
CA VAL A 49 7.31 7.86 -9.89
C VAL A 49 6.97 6.41 -10.20
N VAL A 50 6.93 6.06 -11.48
CA VAL A 50 6.67 4.69 -11.94
C VAL A 50 7.98 4.08 -12.42
N VAL A 51 8.43 3.04 -11.75
CA VAL A 51 9.61 2.28 -12.16
C VAL A 51 9.17 1.13 -13.03
N CYS A 52 9.44 1.20 -14.32
CA CYS A 52 9.06 0.19 -15.30
C CYS A 52 10.01 0.18 -16.50
N ASP A 53 9.82 -0.79 -17.41
CA ASP A 53 10.49 -0.76 -18.71
C ASP A 53 9.81 0.28 -19.60
N PRO A 54 10.54 1.32 -20.08
CA PRO A 54 9.99 2.41 -20.87
C PRO A 54 9.32 1.95 -22.17
N GLN A 55 9.71 0.81 -22.75
CA GLN A 55 9.09 0.27 -23.96
C GLN A 55 7.58 -0.01 -23.81
N TYR A 56 7.12 -0.23 -22.57
CA TYR A 56 5.70 -0.49 -22.28
C TYR A 56 4.93 0.76 -21.80
N SER A 57 5.54 1.94 -21.78
CA SER A 57 4.88 3.17 -21.31
C SER A 57 3.59 3.50 -22.07
N ASN A 58 3.53 3.17 -23.36
CA ASN A 58 2.34 3.39 -24.19
C ASN A 58 1.15 2.47 -23.87
N HIS A 59 1.34 1.47 -22.99
CA HIS A 59 0.25 0.58 -22.55
C HIS A 59 -0.60 1.20 -21.43
N SER A 60 -0.17 2.33 -20.86
CA SER A 60 -0.92 3.08 -19.84
C SER A 60 -1.24 4.48 -20.34
N ARG A 61 -2.50 4.90 -20.19
CA ARG A 61 -2.93 6.25 -20.53
C ARG A 61 -2.45 7.32 -19.54
N TYR A 62 -1.97 6.92 -18.37
CA TYR A 62 -1.54 7.83 -17.33
C TYR A 62 -0.04 8.12 -17.32
N MET A 63 0.79 7.28 -17.95
CA MET A 63 2.25 7.42 -17.91
C MET A 63 2.81 8.65 -18.65
N ASN A 64 1.97 9.36 -19.40
CA ASN A 64 2.37 10.61 -20.07
C ASN A 64 1.75 11.86 -19.42
N GLN A 65 1.20 11.75 -18.22
CA GLN A 65 0.66 12.89 -17.47
C GLN A 65 1.77 13.59 -16.70
N GLY A 66 1.75 14.92 -16.62
CA GLY A 66 2.82 15.74 -16.05
C GLY A 66 3.08 15.54 -14.53
N GLN A 67 2.24 14.77 -13.84
CA GLN A 67 2.43 14.38 -12.43
C GLN A 67 3.07 13.00 -12.28
N VAL A 68 3.16 12.23 -13.39
CA VAL A 68 3.68 10.87 -13.44
C VAL A 68 5.01 10.86 -14.18
N GLU A 69 6.04 10.36 -13.55
CA GLU A 69 7.37 10.25 -14.12
C GLU A 69 7.82 8.80 -14.21
N ILE A 70 8.48 8.46 -15.33
CA ILE A 70 8.91 7.09 -15.62
C ILE A 70 10.41 6.98 -15.35
N VAL A 71 10.78 5.98 -14.58
CA VAL A 71 12.16 5.61 -14.29
C VAL A 71 12.39 4.18 -14.77
N PRO A 72 13.49 3.91 -15.51
CA PRO A 72 13.81 2.56 -15.93
C PRO A 72 13.96 1.60 -14.75
N GLY A 73 13.39 0.41 -14.86
CA GLY A 73 13.59 -0.69 -13.92
C GLY A 73 15.01 -1.25 -13.98
N GLY A 74 15.36 -2.09 -13.01
CA GLY A 74 16.58 -2.88 -12.97
C GLY A 74 16.31 -4.36 -13.26
N ALA A 75 17.36 -5.18 -13.13
CA ALA A 75 17.30 -6.61 -13.38
C ALA A 75 16.39 -7.34 -12.37
N GLU A 76 16.44 -6.90 -11.10
CA GLU A 76 15.66 -7.47 -10.00
C GLU A 76 14.81 -6.40 -9.30
N ARG A 77 13.96 -6.84 -8.35
CA ARG A 77 13.05 -5.92 -7.62
C ARG A 77 13.83 -4.84 -6.85
N TYR A 78 14.92 -5.20 -6.20
CA TYR A 78 15.72 -4.24 -5.43
C TYR A 78 16.46 -3.23 -6.32
N ASP A 79 16.93 -3.64 -7.50
CA ASP A 79 17.55 -2.70 -8.46
C ASP A 79 16.50 -1.68 -8.93
N SER A 80 15.29 -2.14 -9.22
CA SER A 80 14.17 -1.26 -9.60
C SER A 80 13.82 -0.29 -8.48
N LEU A 81 13.75 -0.77 -7.24
CA LEU A 81 13.51 0.06 -6.06
C LEU A 81 14.62 1.11 -5.88
N GLN A 82 15.88 0.70 -5.96
CA GLN A 82 17.03 1.60 -5.86
C GLN A 82 16.99 2.69 -6.92
N ASN A 83 16.66 2.33 -8.18
CA ASN A 83 16.52 3.31 -9.25
C ASN A 83 15.45 4.36 -8.92
N GLY A 84 14.31 3.93 -8.39
CA GLY A 84 13.24 4.81 -7.95
C GLY A 84 13.65 5.71 -6.79
N LEU A 85 14.27 5.15 -5.74
CA LEU A 85 14.74 5.91 -4.58
C LEU A 85 15.79 6.95 -4.97
N ASN A 86 16.79 6.57 -5.79
CA ASN A 86 17.82 7.46 -6.29
C ASN A 86 17.25 8.60 -7.15
N TYR A 87 16.22 8.29 -7.95
CA TYR A 87 15.53 9.31 -8.74
C TYR A 87 14.84 10.32 -7.84
N ILE A 88 14.07 9.86 -6.87
CA ILE A 88 13.34 10.70 -5.91
C ILE A 88 14.30 11.58 -5.11
N GLU A 89 15.41 11.01 -4.62
CA GLU A 89 16.42 11.75 -3.86
C GLU A 89 17.03 12.93 -4.67
N ARG A 90 17.31 12.69 -5.95
CA ARG A 90 17.97 13.68 -6.83
C ARG A 90 17.02 14.79 -7.30
N HIS A 91 15.72 14.52 -7.41
CA HIS A 91 14.77 15.43 -8.07
C HIS A 91 13.78 16.08 -7.09
N TYR A 92 13.59 15.52 -5.89
CA TYR A 92 12.58 15.99 -4.95
C TYR A 92 13.08 16.12 -3.52
N ASN A 93 12.58 17.14 -2.82
CA ASN A 93 12.69 17.19 -1.36
C ASN A 93 11.58 16.31 -0.73
N CYS A 94 11.73 15.00 -0.91
CA CYS A 94 10.76 14.01 -0.42
C CYS A 94 10.89 13.83 1.10
N GLN A 95 9.77 13.87 1.80
CA GLN A 95 9.70 13.62 3.25
C GLN A 95 9.00 12.31 3.56
N LYS A 96 7.96 11.99 2.79
CA LYS A 96 7.16 10.77 2.96
C LYS A 96 7.06 10.05 1.62
N LEU A 97 7.27 8.75 1.63
CA LEU A 97 7.22 7.88 0.47
C LEU A 97 6.17 6.80 0.69
N CYS A 98 5.25 6.62 -0.27
CA CYS A 98 4.37 5.45 -0.32
C CYS A 98 4.80 4.57 -1.50
N ILE A 99 5.06 3.29 -1.25
CA ILE A 99 5.52 2.32 -2.25
C ILE A 99 4.38 1.39 -2.59
N LEU A 100 4.04 1.31 -3.88
CA LEU A 100 2.97 0.48 -4.43
C LEU A 100 3.54 -0.55 -5.40
N ASP A 101 3.01 -1.76 -5.36
CA ASP A 101 3.22 -2.72 -6.44
C ASP A 101 2.26 -2.41 -7.60
N ALA A 102 2.77 -2.29 -8.83
CA ALA A 102 1.97 -2.03 -10.04
C ALA A 102 0.90 -3.08 -10.35
N VAL A 103 0.87 -4.16 -9.59
CA VAL A 103 -0.02 -5.32 -9.74
C VAL A 103 -0.93 -5.54 -8.54
N ALA A 104 -1.16 -4.48 -7.76
CA ALA A 104 -2.09 -4.46 -6.61
C ALA A 104 -3.30 -3.55 -6.93
N PRO A 105 -4.24 -3.97 -7.80
CA PRO A 105 -5.28 -3.09 -8.35
C PRO A 105 -6.38 -2.69 -7.34
N PHE A 106 -6.37 -3.25 -6.15
CA PHE A 106 -7.35 -2.94 -5.10
C PHE A 106 -6.99 -1.71 -4.26
N VAL A 107 -5.78 -1.15 -4.43
CA VAL A 107 -5.38 0.09 -3.74
C VAL A 107 -6.34 1.24 -4.10
N TYR A 108 -6.57 2.15 -3.16
CA TYR A 108 -7.50 3.25 -3.32
C TYR A 108 -6.95 4.55 -2.73
N PRO A 109 -7.46 5.72 -3.16
CA PRO A 109 -6.88 7.02 -2.80
C PRO A 109 -6.81 7.29 -1.30
N GLU A 110 -7.88 7.00 -0.56
CA GLU A 110 -7.98 7.29 0.87
C GLU A 110 -7.00 6.44 1.70
N LEU A 111 -6.65 5.22 1.21
CA LEU A 111 -5.62 4.39 1.86
C LEU A 111 -4.24 5.05 1.74
N ILE A 112 -3.93 5.62 0.58
CA ILE A 112 -2.66 6.34 0.35
C ILE A 112 -2.60 7.58 1.24
N ASP A 113 -3.69 8.34 1.32
CA ASP A 113 -3.80 9.51 2.19
C ASP A 113 -3.63 9.13 3.68
N ASP A 114 -4.30 8.07 4.15
CA ASP A 114 -4.17 7.56 5.52
C ASP A 114 -2.72 7.15 5.85
N TYR A 115 -2.01 6.56 4.88
CA TYR A 115 -0.62 6.16 5.08
C TYR A 115 0.29 7.38 5.24
N PHE A 116 0.09 8.42 4.44
CA PHE A 116 0.84 9.67 4.61
C PHE A 116 0.52 10.37 5.92
N GLU A 117 -0.73 10.35 6.38
CA GLU A 117 -1.12 10.90 7.68
C GLU A 117 -0.46 10.14 8.84
N ARG A 118 -0.47 8.81 8.81
CA ARG A 118 0.14 8.00 9.88
C ARG A 118 1.64 8.21 10.02
N LEU A 119 2.33 8.56 8.94
CA LEU A 119 3.76 8.91 9.00
C LEU A 119 4.04 10.21 9.79
N ASP A 120 3.04 10.97 10.24
CA ASP A 120 3.26 12.06 11.18
C ASP A 120 3.62 11.55 12.58
N ALA A 121 3.14 10.35 12.93
CA ALA A 121 3.39 9.72 14.23
C ALA A 121 4.23 8.43 14.16
N ALA A 122 4.41 7.85 12.97
CA ALA A 122 5.17 6.62 12.73
C ALA A 122 6.33 6.87 11.75
N ASP A 123 7.30 5.96 11.73
CA ASP A 123 8.43 5.96 10.81
C ASP A 123 8.17 5.08 9.59
N ALA A 124 7.30 4.06 9.76
CA ALA A 124 6.82 3.20 8.70
C ALA A 124 5.35 2.80 8.93
N VAL A 125 4.62 2.62 7.83
CA VAL A 125 3.26 2.06 7.80
C VAL A 125 3.27 0.88 6.85
N ILE A 126 2.83 -0.29 7.31
CA ILE A 126 2.96 -1.56 6.59
C ILE A 126 1.58 -2.19 6.47
N THR A 127 1.16 -2.52 5.26
CA THR A 127 -0.03 -3.35 5.05
C THR A 127 0.26 -4.77 5.48
N CYS A 128 -0.60 -5.31 6.33
CA CYS A 128 -0.47 -6.65 6.87
C CYS A 128 -1.74 -7.47 6.66
N GLN A 129 -1.58 -8.78 6.53
CA GLN A 129 -2.69 -9.74 6.60
C GLN A 129 -2.42 -10.78 7.66
N LYS A 130 -3.46 -11.14 8.41
CA LYS A 130 -3.40 -12.27 9.34
C LYS A 130 -3.33 -13.59 8.55
N ILE A 131 -2.57 -14.52 9.06
CA ILE A 131 -2.46 -15.86 8.48
C ILE A 131 -3.66 -16.68 8.95
N THR A 132 -4.50 -17.14 8.02
CA THR A 132 -5.69 -17.96 8.31
C THR A 132 -5.42 -19.46 8.19
N GLY A 133 -4.39 -19.86 7.44
CA GLY A 133 -3.95 -21.25 7.32
C GLY A 133 -3.04 -21.68 8.45
N SER A 134 -2.77 -22.98 8.54
CA SER A 134 -1.71 -23.51 9.40
C SER A 134 -0.34 -23.20 8.83
N LEU A 135 0.60 -22.80 9.69
CA LEU A 135 2.00 -22.62 9.30
C LEU A 135 2.77 -23.92 9.45
N GLY A 136 3.70 -24.14 8.53
CA GLY A 136 4.72 -25.19 8.63
C GLY A 136 6.09 -24.62 8.32
N ASN A 137 7.14 -25.20 8.87
CA ASN A 137 8.52 -24.98 8.48
C ASN A 137 9.17 -26.31 8.05
N TYR A 138 10.29 -26.22 7.38
CA TYR A 138 11.01 -27.42 6.90
C TYR A 138 11.67 -28.24 8.01
N ALA A 139 11.77 -27.71 9.22
CA ALA A 139 12.26 -28.41 10.40
C ALA A 139 11.15 -29.19 11.13
N PHE A 140 9.87 -29.00 10.73
CA PHE A 140 8.67 -29.58 11.36
C PHE A 140 8.50 -29.18 12.83
N ASP A 141 9.04 -28.01 13.22
CA ASP A 141 8.82 -27.46 14.57
C ASP A 141 7.42 -26.86 14.67
N PRO A 142 6.77 -26.94 15.85
CA PRO A 142 5.50 -26.30 16.08
C PRO A 142 5.64 -24.77 15.99
N LEU A 143 4.70 -24.12 15.28
CA LEU A 143 4.63 -22.68 15.14
C LEU A 143 3.27 -22.17 15.61
N ASP A 144 3.26 -21.08 16.37
CA ASP A 144 2.04 -20.33 16.61
C ASP A 144 1.87 -19.29 15.48
N ARG A 145 0.81 -19.42 14.68
CA ARG A 145 0.54 -18.50 13.56
C ARG A 145 0.24 -17.08 14.02
N GLU A 146 -0.18 -16.89 15.27
CA GLU A 146 -0.49 -15.56 15.82
C GLU A 146 0.78 -14.72 16.03
N ASP A 147 1.96 -15.35 16.04
CA ASP A 147 3.27 -14.66 16.05
C ASP A 147 3.67 -14.12 14.67
N TYR A 148 2.90 -14.41 13.61
CA TYR A 148 3.26 -14.13 12.24
C TYR A 148 2.15 -13.37 11.50
N TYR A 149 2.55 -12.61 10.50
CA TYR A 149 1.68 -11.94 9.54
C TYR A 149 2.33 -11.90 8.16
N ILE A 150 1.53 -11.67 7.13
CA ILE A 150 2.00 -11.46 5.77
C ILE A 150 2.07 -9.97 5.51
N THR A 151 3.20 -9.48 5.00
CA THR A 151 3.34 -8.10 4.54
C THR A 151 2.91 -7.96 3.09
N GLN A 152 2.36 -6.81 2.75
CA GLN A 152 1.86 -6.51 1.42
C GLN A 152 2.10 -5.05 1.04
N SER A 153 1.96 -4.73 -0.25
CA SER A 153 1.82 -3.36 -0.75
C SER A 153 0.39 -2.83 -0.45
N PRO A 154 0.23 -1.53 -0.11
CA PRO A 154 1.25 -0.50 0.00
C PRO A 154 2.07 -0.58 1.29
N GLU A 155 3.27 -0.01 1.22
CA GLU A 155 4.10 0.29 2.38
C GLU A 155 4.45 1.77 2.33
N ALA A 156 4.51 2.47 3.47
CA ALA A 156 4.92 3.87 3.47
C ALA A 156 5.98 4.15 4.55
N PHE A 157 6.85 5.10 4.26
CA PHE A 157 8.04 5.37 5.06
C PHE A 157 8.33 6.87 5.16
N ARG A 158 8.94 7.30 6.25
CA ARG A 158 9.69 8.54 6.26
C ARG A 158 10.89 8.38 5.32
N PHE A 159 10.87 9.10 4.20
CA PHE A 159 11.82 8.89 3.11
C PHE A 159 13.30 9.03 3.54
N PRO A 160 13.71 10.08 4.29
CA PRO A 160 15.08 10.19 4.73
C PRO A 160 15.56 9.02 5.60
N LEU A 161 14.66 8.47 6.44
CA LEU A 161 14.99 7.33 7.29
C LEU A 161 15.16 6.05 6.46
N LEU A 162 14.23 5.78 5.52
CA LEU A 162 14.35 4.64 4.61
C LEU A 162 15.65 4.73 3.80
N LEU A 163 15.91 5.89 3.19
CA LEU A 163 17.09 6.08 2.35
C LEU A 163 18.41 5.85 3.10
N ALA A 164 18.47 6.31 4.35
CA ALA A 164 19.66 6.15 5.20
C ALA A 164 19.98 4.68 5.58
N HIS A 165 18.97 3.79 5.51
CA HIS A 165 19.10 2.39 5.92
C HIS A 165 18.86 1.39 4.79
N PHE A 166 18.56 1.88 3.58
CA PHE A 166 18.30 1.00 2.45
C PHE A 166 19.55 0.27 1.98
N ASP A 167 19.50 -1.06 2.04
CA ASP A 167 20.53 -1.96 1.51
C ASP A 167 19.89 -2.83 0.39
N PRO A 168 20.31 -2.67 -0.88
CA PRO A 168 19.80 -3.47 -1.99
C PRO A 168 20.17 -4.95 -1.90
N HIS A 169 21.10 -5.33 -1.03
CA HIS A 169 21.52 -6.72 -0.80
C HIS A 169 20.91 -7.35 0.45
N PHE A 170 19.98 -6.65 1.10
CA PHE A 170 19.30 -7.17 2.26
C PHE A 170 18.51 -8.47 1.92
N PRO A 171 18.59 -9.52 2.75
CA PRO A 171 18.09 -10.85 2.40
C PRO A 171 16.56 -10.99 2.46
N SER A 172 15.83 -9.93 2.72
CA SER A 172 14.36 -9.93 2.76
C SER A 172 13.78 -8.82 1.90
N THR A 173 12.59 -9.07 1.33
CA THR A 173 11.84 -8.07 0.56
C THR A 173 11.07 -7.07 1.42
N GLU A 174 11.02 -7.27 2.73
CA GLU A 174 10.36 -6.39 3.69
C GLU A 174 11.29 -5.23 4.09
N LEU A 175 10.94 -4.02 3.64
CA LEU A 175 11.78 -2.83 3.84
C LEU A 175 11.80 -2.34 5.29
N ALA A 176 10.73 -2.53 6.02
CA ALA A 176 10.66 -2.10 7.42
C ALA A 176 11.64 -2.86 8.33
N TRP A 177 12.16 -4.01 7.90
CA TRP A 177 13.19 -4.74 8.63
C TRP A 177 14.58 -4.12 8.52
N GLN A 178 14.79 -3.26 7.52
CA GLN A 178 16.04 -2.52 7.36
C GLN A 178 16.12 -1.30 8.28
N LEU A 179 14.97 -0.82 8.77
CA LEU A 179 14.93 0.31 9.69
C LEU A 179 15.45 -0.07 11.08
N PRO A 180 15.94 0.89 11.88
CA PRO A 180 16.30 0.66 13.27
C PRO A 180 15.20 -0.06 14.05
N LYS A 181 15.58 -0.93 14.99
CA LYS A 181 14.61 -1.74 15.76
C LYS A 181 13.65 -0.90 16.60
N ASP A 182 14.09 0.25 17.06
CA ASP A 182 13.33 1.23 17.84
C ASP A 182 12.47 2.18 16.99
N SER A 183 12.53 2.06 15.65
CA SER A 183 11.64 2.81 14.76
C SER A 183 10.19 2.46 15.01
N LYS A 184 9.33 3.48 15.02
CA LYS A 184 7.88 3.32 15.20
C LYS A 184 7.25 2.78 13.93
N LYS A 185 6.77 1.54 13.97
CA LYS A 185 6.13 0.85 12.86
C LYS A 185 4.64 0.70 13.16
N TYR A 186 3.79 1.15 12.23
CA TYR A 186 2.35 0.92 12.28
C TYR A 186 1.99 -0.24 11.34
N LEU A 187 1.34 -1.28 11.87
CA LEU A 187 0.86 -2.42 11.10
C LEU A 187 -0.62 -2.22 10.79
N ASN A 188 -0.96 -2.12 9.49
CA ASN A 188 -2.32 -1.94 9.04
C ASN A 188 -2.91 -3.28 8.57
N PHE A 189 -3.85 -3.82 9.34
CA PHE A 189 -4.62 -5.03 9.01
C PHE A 189 -5.97 -4.74 8.35
N ASN A 190 -6.31 -3.46 8.12
CA ASN A 190 -7.63 -3.01 7.63
C ASN A 190 -7.73 -3.02 6.09
N PHE A 191 -6.92 -3.82 5.41
CA PHE A 191 -6.99 -3.98 3.96
C PHE A 191 -6.96 -5.46 3.56
N PRO A 192 -7.93 -6.27 4.04
CA PRO A 192 -7.94 -7.71 3.81
C PRO A 192 -8.24 -8.10 2.35
N GLN A 193 -8.86 -7.20 1.56
CA GLN A 193 -9.20 -7.44 0.16
C GLN A 193 -8.01 -7.28 -0.78
N ASN A 194 -6.88 -6.83 -0.26
CA ASN A 194 -5.69 -6.61 -1.08
C ASN A 194 -5.23 -7.92 -1.71
N THR A 195 -5.12 -7.91 -3.04
CA THR A 195 -4.65 -9.06 -3.82
C THR A 195 -3.62 -8.59 -4.81
N LYS A 196 -2.43 -9.18 -4.73
CA LYS A 196 -1.34 -8.95 -5.66
C LYS A 196 -1.44 -9.97 -6.81
N ILE A 197 -1.63 -9.51 -8.04
CA ILE A 197 -1.65 -10.36 -9.23
C ILE A 197 -0.28 -10.98 -9.43
N THR A 198 -0.21 -12.30 -9.28
CA THR A 198 1.02 -13.11 -9.37
C THR A 198 0.87 -14.19 -10.43
N TYR A 199 -0.28 -14.82 -10.51
CA TYR A 199 -0.67 -15.85 -11.44
C TYR A 199 -1.84 -15.38 -12.32
N ASP A 200 -2.13 -16.10 -13.39
CA ASP A 200 -3.23 -15.79 -14.32
C ASP A 200 -4.62 -15.80 -13.64
N PHE A 201 -4.86 -16.76 -12.76
CA PHE A 201 -6.11 -16.84 -12.00
C PHE A 201 -6.33 -15.63 -11.05
N ASP A 202 -5.26 -14.97 -10.59
CA ASP A 202 -5.39 -13.74 -9.79
C ASP A 202 -6.01 -12.61 -10.61
N LEU A 203 -5.75 -12.59 -11.93
CA LEU A 203 -6.34 -11.59 -12.84
C LEU A 203 -7.84 -11.82 -12.97
N GLU A 204 -8.28 -13.07 -13.12
CA GLU A 204 -9.71 -13.42 -13.16
C GLU A 204 -10.40 -13.09 -11.83
N TYR A 205 -9.75 -13.40 -10.72
CA TYR A 205 -10.26 -13.04 -9.39
C TYR A 205 -10.41 -11.52 -9.26
N ALA A 206 -9.39 -10.76 -9.63
CA ALA A 206 -9.43 -9.30 -9.57
C ALA A 206 -10.53 -8.73 -10.48
N ALA A 207 -10.70 -9.25 -11.70
CA ALA A 207 -11.75 -8.82 -12.61
C ALA A 207 -13.16 -9.02 -12.02
N ARG A 208 -13.37 -10.10 -11.28
CA ARG A 208 -14.69 -10.37 -10.63
C ARG A 208 -14.89 -9.51 -9.38
N MET A 209 -13.84 -9.30 -8.58
CA MET A 209 -13.97 -8.68 -7.26
C MET A 209 -13.88 -7.17 -7.25
N LEU A 210 -13.10 -6.55 -8.17
CA LEU A 210 -12.94 -5.09 -8.23
C LEU A 210 -14.26 -4.32 -8.31
N PRO A 211 -15.23 -4.69 -9.18
CA PRO A 211 -16.51 -3.98 -9.25
C PRO A 211 -17.32 -4.05 -7.96
N HIS A 212 -17.29 -5.21 -7.26
CA HIS A 212 -17.95 -5.39 -5.97
C HIS A 212 -17.32 -4.51 -4.89
N TYR A 213 -16.00 -4.51 -4.83
CA TYR A 213 -15.24 -3.71 -3.88
C TYR A 213 -15.44 -2.20 -4.08
N GLN A 214 -15.39 -1.73 -5.33
CA GLN A 214 -15.66 -0.33 -5.66
C GLN A 214 -17.09 0.08 -5.32
N LYS A 215 -18.07 -0.80 -5.58
CA LYS A 215 -19.46 -0.56 -5.20
C LYS A 215 -19.65 -0.48 -3.69
N GLN A 216 -19.01 -1.37 -2.93
CA GLN A 216 -19.05 -1.35 -1.47
C GLN A 216 -18.47 -0.03 -0.93
N ARG A 217 -17.30 0.39 -1.38
CA ARG A 217 -16.70 1.67 -1.00
C ARG A 217 -17.61 2.85 -1.30
N ASN A 218 -18.17 2.91 -2.51
CA ASN A 218 -19.11 3.97 -2.90
C ASN A 218 -20.38 3.97 -2.05
N SER A 219 -20.85 2.80 -1.58
CA SER A 219 -22.00 2.72 -0.66
C SER A 219 -21.64 3.18 0.75
N ASP A 220 -20.44 2.86 1.23
CA ASP A 220 -19.94 3.31 2.53
C ASP A 220 -19.76 4.84 2.54
N ASP A 221 -19.35 5.44 1.42
CA ASP A 221 -19.28 6.89 1.24
C ASP A 221 -20.66 7.59 1.25
N GLN A 222 -21.74 6.85 1.00
CA GLN A 222 -23.11 7.35 1.07
C GLN A 222 -23.75 7.24 2.46
N LEU A 223 -23.10 6.55 3.41
CA LEU A 223 -23.59 6.47 4.78
C LEU A 223 -23.59 7.85 5.44
N PRO A 224 -24.58 8.12 6.31
CA PRO A 224 -24.57 9.31 7.14
C PRO A 224 -23.23 9.45 7.91
N PRO A 225 -22.71 10.67 8.07
CA PRO A 225 -21.41 10.87 8.73
C PRO A 225 -21.27 10.16 10.07
N GLY A 226 -22.34 10.13 10.90
CA GLY A 226 -22.32 9.43 12.20
C GLY A 226 -22.18 7.91 12.07
N GLU A 227 -22.75 7.28 11.03
CA GLU A 227 -22.59 5.85 10.79
C GLU A 227 -21.19 5.51 10.30
N ARG A 228 -20.57 6.37 9.49
CA ARG A 228 -19.16 6.21 9.06
C ARG A 228 -18.21 6.25 10.26
N VAL A 229 -18.42 7.23 11.19
CA VAL A 229 -17.65 7.30 12.43
C VAL A 229 -17.79 6.03 13.23
N LEU A 230 -19.03 5.55 13.40
CA LEU A 230 -19.31 4.34 14.18
C LEU A 230 -18.62 3.11 13.58
N GLN A 231 -18.68 2.93 12.26
CA GLN A 231 -18.01 1.83 11.58
C GLN A 231 -16.49 1.91 11.73
N ALA A 232 -15.90 3.10 11.56
CA ALA A 232 -14.45 3.30 11.71
C ALA A 232 -13.98 3.04 13.15
N VAL A 233 -14.76 3.47 14.15
CA VAL A 233 -14.48 3.19 15.56
C VAL A 233 -14.61 1.70 15.86
N GLN A 234 -15.65 1.03 15.35
CA GLN A 234 -15.83 -0.42 15.53
C GLN A 234 -14.68 -1.22 14.90
N ALA A 235 -14.26 -0.86 13.68
CA ALA A 235 -13.12 -1.47 13.02
C ALA A 235 -11.84 -1.29 13.87
N HIS A 236 -11.60 -0.08 14.37
CA HIS A 236 -10.45 0.22 15.24
C HIS A 236 -10.47 -0.60 16.55
N ILE A 237 -11.64 -0.79 17.16
CA ILE A 237 -11.81 -1.62 18.35
C ILE A 237 -11.45 -3.07 18.05
N VAL A 238 -11.98 -3.63 16.95
CA VAL A 238 -11.72 -5.03 16.56
C VAL A 238 -10.23 -5.26 16.33
N ASP A 239 -9.55 -4.35 15.62
CA ASP A 239 -8.14 -4.49 15.30
C ASP A 239 -7.21 -4.39 16.51
N ASN A 240 -7.55 -3.55 17.48
CA ASN A 240 -6.69 -3.29 18.63
C ASN A 240 -7.06 -4.15 19.85
N SER A 241 -8.18 -4.84 19.82
CA SER A 241 -8.61 -5.72 20.94
C SER A 241 -7.67 -6.89 21.20
N ALA A 242 -6.86 -7.29 20.22
CA ALA A 242 -5.86 -8.35 20.34
C ALA A 242 -4.44 -7.85 20.71
N ALA A 243 -4.22 -6.53 20.83
CA ALA A 243 -2.91 -5.98 21.15
C ALA A 243 -2.72 -5.90 22.69
N PRO A 244 -1.81 -6.69 23.31
CA PRO A 244 -1.74 -6.84 24.76
C PRO A 244 -1.23 -5.62 25.54
N ASN A 245 -0.75 -4.56 24.88
CA ASN A 245 -0.03 -3.44 25.54
C ASN A 245 -0.42 -2.04 25.06
N VAL A 246 -1.53 -1.85 24.37
CA VAL A 246 -1.96 -0.51 23.95
C VAL A 246 -3.28 -0.18 24.65
N ASP A 247 -3.29 0.90 25.44
CA ASP A 247 -4.52 1.44 26.01
C ASP A 247 -5.32 2.15 24.91
N TRP A 248 -5.86 1.33 23.98
CA TRP A 248 -6.63 1.78 22.83
C TRP A 248 -7.93 2.49 23.22
N LEU A 249 -8.45 2.22 24.43
CA LEU A 249 -9.61 2.92 24.97
C LEU A 249 -9.33 4.41 25.18
N GLN A 250 -8.10 4.78 25.53
CA GLN A 250 -7.71 6.19 25.63
C GLN A 250 -7.59 6.90 24.27
N GLN A 251 -7.44 6.14 23.18
CA GLN A 251 -7.34 6.68 21.82
C GLN A 251 -8.70 6.89 21.14
N LEU A 252 -9.77 6.24 21.65
CA LEU A 252 -11.10 6.34 21.05
C LEU A 252 -11.66 7.77 20.98
N PRO A 253 -11.56 8.62 22.01
CA PRO A 253 -12.02 10.01 21.90
C PRO A 253 -11.26 10.79 20.81
N HIS A 254 -9.95 10.61 20.74
CA HIS A 254 -9.10 11.25 19.73
C HIS A 254 -9.44 10.78 18.31
N LEU A 255 -9.70 9.49 18.13
CA LEU A 255 -10.11 8.92 16.85
C LEU A 255 -11.50 9.47 16.46
N TYR A 256 -12.43 9.49 17.40
CA TYR A 256 -13.76 10.04 17.15
C TYR A 256 -13.69 11.51 16.74
N ASP A 257 -12.97 12.36 17.48
CA ASP A 257 -12.82 13.78 17.19
C ASP A 257 -12.17 14.03 15.83
N LYS A 258 -11.15 13.24 15.48
CA LYS A 258 -10.50 13.30 14.17
C LYS A 258 -11.50 13.00 13.05
N LEU A 259 -12.26 11.92 13.18
CA LEU A 259 -13.24 11.46 12.20
C LEU A 259 -14.45 12.42 12.14
N ALA A 260 -14.91 12.91 13.29
CA ALA A 260 -16.00 13.89 13.38
C ALA A 260 -15.64 15.20 12.66
N LYS A 261 -14.43 15.73 12.86
CA LYS A 261 -13.92 16.91 12.14
C LYS A 261 -13.83 16.67 10.62
N GLN A 262 -13.36 15.49 10.23
CA GLN A 262 -13.24 15.13 8.81
C GLN A 262 -14.61 15.10 8.10
N TRP A 263 -15.68 14.76 8.83
CA TRP A 263 -17.03 14.60 8.28
C TRP A 263 -18.03 15.67 8.74
N GLY A 264 -17.55 16.76 9.38
CA GLY A 264 -18.37 17.91 9.77
C GLY A 264 -19.35 17.64 10.91
N LEU A 265 -19.06 16.68 11.79
CA LEU A 265 -19.83 16.41 13.01
C LEU A 265 -19.32 17.23 14.19
N GLN A 266 -20.17 17.46 15.20
CA GLN A 266 -19.74 18.08 16.45
C GLN A 266 -18.84 17.11 17.24
N SER A 267 -17.73 17.62 17.80
CA SER A 267 -16.88 16.86 18.73
C SER A 267 -17.65 16.49 20.01
N PHE A 268 -17.29 15.39 20.63
CA PHE A 268 -17.70 15.12 22.01
C PHE A 268 -16.99 16.12 22.93
N ASP A 269 -17.78 17.03 23.56
CA ASP A 269 -17.31 17.80 24.71
C ASP A 269 -17.37 16.96 25.98
#